data_cceecf706c312c77b76c1e256fca5913
#
_entry.id   cceecf706c312c77b76c1e256fca5913
#
_cell.length_a   1.000
_cell.length_b   1.000
_cell.length_c   1.000
_cell.angle_alpha   90.00
_cell.angle_beta   90.00
_cell.angle_gamma   90.00
#
_symmetry.space_group_name_H-M   'P 1'
#
loop_
_entity.id
_entity.type
_entity.pdbx_description
1 polymer ?
#
loop_
_entity_poly.entity_id
_entity_poly.type
_entity_poly.pdbx_seq_one_letter_code
_entity_poly.pdbx_strand_id
1 'polypeptide(L)'
;MIMFNPPHPGRILKEDVLPELGIGVTEVASQIGVSRVINGRAAISADMAIRLEAWMNGPTAESWVRMQAEYDLWQARQKPRPNIKPAGIPHAA
;
A
#
# COMPACT_ATOMS: atom_id res chain seq x y z
N MET A 1 -4.56 19.56 8.99
CA MET A 1 -3.89 19.15 7.77
C MET A 1 -4.87 18.47 6.83
N ILE A 2 -4.82 18.83 5.58
CA ILE A 2 -5.73 18.27 4.59
C ILE A 2 -5.18 16.94 4.09
N MET A 3 -5.99 15.91 4.23
CA MET A 3 -5.67 14.61 3.67
C MET A 3 -6.14 14.57 2.24
N PHE A 4 -5.25 14.33 1.35
CA PHE A 4 -5.64 14.06 -0.02
C PHE A 4 -5.69 12.56 -0.25
N ASN A 5 -6.42 12.13 -1.25
CA ASN A 5 -6.61 10.73 -1.57
C ASN A 5 -5.27 10.10 -1.98
N PRO A 6 -4.61 9.32 -1.12
CA PRO A 6 -3.35 8.69 -1.51
C PRO A 6 -3.62 7.59 -2.54
N PRO A 7 -2.72 7.41 -3.52
CA PRO A 7 -2.88 6.35 -4.49
C PRO A 7 -2.63 4.98 -3.86
N HIS A 8 -3.25 3.95 -4.41
CA HIS A 8 -2.95 2.59 -4.02
C HIS A 8 -1.48 2.31 -4.34
N PRO A 9 -0.73 1.63 -3.44
CA PRO A 9 0.68 1.34 -3.72
C PRO A 9 0.92 0.58 -5.02
N GLY A 10 -0.02 -0.27 -5.42
CA GLY A 10 0.06 -0.98 -6.71
C GLY A 10 0.04 -0.03 -7.89
N ARG A 11 -0.68 1.09 -7.78
CA ARG A 11 -0.71 2.10 -8.82
C ARG A 11 0.65 2.80 -8.95
N ILE A 12 1.27 3.11 -7.82
CA ILE A 12 2.60 3.70 -7.82
C ILE A 12 3.59 2.75 -8.48
N LEU A 13 3.53 1.48 -8.15
CA LEU A 13 4.38 0.47 -8.73
C LEU A 13 4.19 0.40 -10.24
N LYS A 14 2.93 0.37 -10.69
CA LYS A 14 2.60 0.26 -12.10
C LYS A 14 2.98 1.49 -12.91
N GLU A 15 2.66 2.67 -12.40
CA GLU A 15 2.78 3.91 -13.16
C GLU A 15 4.13 4.60 -13.02
N ASP A 16 4.75 4.49 -11.86
CA ASP A 16 5.96 5.22 -11.56
C ASP A 16 7.22 4.35 -11.53
N VAL A 17 7.12 3.16 -10.92
CA VAL A 17 8.30 2.33 -10.69
C VAL A 17 8.65 1.45 -11.87
N LEU A 18 7.68 0.70 -12.38
CA LEU A 18 7.95 -0.24 -13.46
C LEU A 18 8.44 0.45 -14.75
N PRO A 19 7.87 1.59 -15.16
CA PRO A 19 8.40 2.29 -16.34
C PRO A 19 9.85 2.73 -16.17
N GLU A 20 10.21 3.17 -14.98
CA GLU A 20 11.59 3.57 -14.70
C GLU A 20 12.57 2.42 -14.81
N LEU A 21 12.13 1.22 -14.42
CA LEU A 21 12.96 0.02 -14.51
C LEU A 21 12.93 -0.62 -15.90
N GLY A 22 12.02 -0.19 -16.76
CA GLY A 22 11.87 -0.77 -18.09
C GLY A 22 11.32 -2.19 -18.05
N ILE A 23 10.55 -2.53 -17.02
CA ILE A 23 10.03 -3.89 -16.83
C ILE A 23 8.52 -3.89 -17.01
N GLY A 24 8.03 -4.87 -17.78
CA GLY A 24 6.60 -5.02 -17.98
C GLY A 24 5.89 -5.64 -16.79
N VAL A 25 4.60 -5.35 -16.68
CA VAL A 25 3.76 -5.86 -15.59
C VAL A 25 3.77 -7.39 -15.55
N THR A 26 3.66 -8.03 -16.71
CA THR A 26 3.63 -9.49 -16.78
C THR A 26 4.92 -10.10 -16.24
N GLU A 27 6.05 -9.49 -16.58
CA GLU A 27 7.34 -9.99 -16.13
C GLU A 27 7.49 -9.89 -14.61
N VAL A 28 7.16 -8.75 -14.03
CA VAL A 28 7.28 -8.58 -12.58
C VAL A 28 6.30 -9.46 -11.83
N ALA A 29 5.09 -9.62 -12.36
CA ALA A 29 4.10 -10.49 -11.75
C ALA A 29 4.58 -11.94 -11.71
N SER A 30 5.24 -12.38 -12.77
CA SER A 30 5.81 -13.71 -12.85
C SER A 30 6.93 -13.89 -11.83
N GLN A 31 7.76 -12.88 -11.65
CA GLN A 31 8.91 -12.98 -10.76
C GLN A 31 8.56 -12.97 -9.27
N ILE A 32 7.62 -12.13 -8.87
CA ILE A 32 7.32 -11.96 -7.44
C ILE A 32 5.85 -12.10 -7.07
N GLY A 33 4.99 -12.44 -8.03
CA GLY A 33 3.60 -12.71 -7.75
C GLY A 33 2.79 -11.47 -7.37
N VAL A 34 3.07 -10.34 -7.99
CA VAL A 34 2.51 -9.06 -7.57
C VAL A 34 1.32 -8.58 -8.41
N SER A 35 0.80 -9.44 -9.31
CA SER A 35 -0.21 -8.99 -10.27
C SER A 35 -1.47 -8.41 -9.61
N ARG A 36 -1.96 -9.01 -8.54
CA ARG A 36 -3.17 -8.52 -7.87
C ARG A 36 -2.92 -7.15 -7.22
N VAL A 37 -1.73 -6.95 -6.69
CA VAL A 37 -1.36 -5.66 -6.10
C VAL A 37 -1.30 -4.58 -7.17
N ILE A 38 -0.65 -4.88 -8.29
CA ILE A 38 -0.52 -3.93 -9.39
C ILE A 38 -1.88 -3.50 -9.91
N ASN A 39 -2.83 -4.43 -9.95
CA ASN A 39 -4.18 -4.14 -10.43
C ASN A 39 -5.08 -3.56 -9.33
N GLY A 40 -4.54 -3.28 -8.16
CA GLY A 40 -5.31 -2.68 -7.06
C GLY A 40 -6.30 -3.64 -6.42
N ARG A 41 -6.19 -4.95 -6.69
CA ARG A 41 -7.13 -5.95 -6.17
C ARG A 41 -6.68 -6.58 -4.86
N ALA A 42 -5.47 -6.33 -4.45
CA ALA A 42 -4.94 -6.84 -3.20
C ALA A 42 -4.06 -5.78 -2.55
N ALA A 43 -4.05 -5.76 -1.23
CA ALA A 43 -3.17 -4.91 -0.46
C ALA A 43 -1.74 -5.47 -0.49
N ILE A 44 -0.77 -4.59 -0.27
CA ILE A 44 0.60 -5.04 -0.07
C ILE A 44 0.69 -5.60 1.34
N SER A 45 0.90 -6.90 1.44
CA SER A 45 1.15 -7.56 2.72
C SER A 45 2.59 -7.33 3.17
N ALA A 46 2.88 -7.65 4.42
CA ALA A 46 4.24 -7.57 4.92
C ALA A 46 5.18 -8.45 4.08
N ASP A 47 4.74 -9.65 3.73
CA ASP A 47 5.55 -10.54 2.90
C ASP A 47 5.82 -9.94 1.52
N MET A 48 4.79 -9.37 0.89
CA MET A 48 4.96 -8.74 -0.41
C MET A 48 5.89 -7.52 -0.33
N ALA A 49 5.79 -6.75 0.75
CA ALA A 49 6.66 -5.61 0.96
C ALA A 49 8.13 -6.02 1.02
N ILE A 50 8.41 -7.13 1.71
CA ILE A 50 9.77 -7.68 1.79
C ILE A 50 10.26 -8.12 0.42
N ARG A 51 9.39 -8.76 -0.35
CA ARG A 51 9.74 -9.17 -1.71
C ARG A 51 10.05 -7.98 -2.61
N LEU A 52 9.24 -6.94 -2.52
CA LEU A 52 9.44 -5.73 -3.31
C LEU A 52 10.76 -5.05 -2.94
N GLU A 53 11.06 -4.97 -1.66
CA GLU A 53 12.32 -4.41 -1.19
C GLU A 53 13.51 -5.16 -1.77
N ALA A 54 13.48 -6.48 -1.65
CA ALA A 54 14.58 -7.32 -2.14
C ALA A 54 14.72 -7.26 -3.64
N TRP A 55 13.59 -7.27 -4.34
CA TRP A 55 13.60 -7.31 -5.80
C TRP A 55 14.09 -6.00 -6.41
N MET A 56 13.63 -4.87 -5.87
CA MET A 56 13.99 -3.57 -6.42
C MET A 56 15.29 -3.00 -5.87
N ASN A 57 15.70 -3.49 -4.70
CA ASN A 57 16.81 -2.89 -3.98
C ASN A 57 16.57 -1.37 -3.82
N GLY A 58 15.35 -1.00 -3.50
CA GLY A 58 14.90 0.40 -3.46
C GLY A 58 14.09 0.69 -2.22
N PRO A 59 12.84 1.13 -2.34
CA PRO A 59 12.06 1.48 -1.15
C PRO A 59 12.01 0.33 -0.15
N THR A 60 12.10 0.66 1.13
CA THR A 60 12.11 -0.35 2.17
C THR A 60 10.74 -1.02 2.31
N ALA A 61 10.73 -2.20 2.91
CA ALA A 61 9.48 -2.89 3.22
C ALA A 61 8.57 -2.01 4.06
N GLU A 62 9.14 -1.28 5.03
CA GLU A 62 8.39 -0.36 5.88
C GLU A 62 7.70 0.74 5.07
N SER A 63 8.37 1.25 4.05
CA SER A 63 7.79 2.27 3.17
C SER A 63 6.58 1.73 2.43
N TRP A 64 6.67 0.51 1.89
CA TRP A 64 5.55 -0.10 1.20
C TRP A 64 4.37 -0.34 2.11
N VAL A 65 4.62 -0.83 3.32
CA VAL A 65 3.56 -1.06 4.30
C VAL A 65 2.92 0.26 4.72
N ARG A 66 3.71 1.30 4.89
CA ARG A 66 3.19 2.62 5.25
C ARG A 66 2.29 3.19 4.16
N MET A 67 2.69 3.07 2.90
CA MET A 67 1.86 3.54 1.80
C MET A 67 0.52 2.82 1.74
N GLN A 68 0.53 1.53 1.97
CA GLN A 68 -0.70 0.74 2.02
C GLN A 68 -1.59 1.17 3.17
N ALA A 69 -1.00 1.40 4.35
CA ALA A 69 -1.75 1.83 5.51
C ALA A 69 -2.40 3.19 5.30
N GLU A 70 -1.68 4.12 4.70
CA GLU A 70 -2.23 5.44 4.40
C GLU A 70 -3.41 5.36 3.43
N TYR A 71 -3.27 4.55 2.40
CA TYR A 71 -4.35 4.32 1.45
C TYR A 71 -5.56 3.71 2.16
N ASP A 72 -5.35 2.66 2.94
CA ASP A 72 -6.43 1.95 3.62
C ASP A 72 -7.16 2.86 4.60
N LEU A 73 -6.42 3.66 5.36
CA LEU A 73 -7.02 4.58 6.33
C LEU A 73 -7.84 5.66 5.62
N TRP A 74 -7.32 6.21 4.54
CA TRP A 74 -8.06 7.22 3.81
C TRP A 74 -9.37 6.66 3.28
N GLN A 75 -9.33 5.46 2.67
CA GLN A 75 -10.53 4.81 2.15
C GLN A 75 -11.54 4.52 3.27
N ALA A 76 -11.04 4.00 4.39
CA ALA A 76 -11.90 3.69 5.53
C ALA A 76 -12.57 4.94 6.08
N ARG A 77 -11.87 6.06 6.10
CA ARG A 77 -12.41 7.32 6.61
C ARG A 77 -13.49 7.93 5.73
N GLN A 78 -13.59 7.47 4.48
CA GLN A 78 -14.65 7.95 3.57
C GLN A 78 -15.96 7.23 3.81
N LYS A 79 -15.97 6.14 4.57
CA LYS A 79 -17.17 5.37 4.85
C LYS A 79 -17.86 5.85 6.11
N PRO A 80 -19.21 5.77 6.17
CA PRO A 80 -19.94 6.08 7.39
C PRO A 80 -19.46 5.19 8.53
N ARG A 81 -19.45 5.74 9.73
CA ARG A 81 -18.98 5.02 10.89
C ARG A 81 -20.10 4.80 11.89
N PRO A 82 -20.10 3.66 12.58
CA PRO A 82 -21.01 3.50 13.70
C PRO A 82 -20.69 4.52 14.78
N ASN A 83 -21.73 4.89 15.53
CA ASN A 83 -21.55 5.81 16.64
C ASN A 83 -20.95 5.03 17.82
N ILE A 84 -19.64 5.07 17.95
CA ILE A 84 -18.94 4.31 18.98
C ILE A 84 -18.78 5.19 20.21
N LYS A 85 -19.31 4.68 21.33
CA LYS A 85 -19.14 5.39 22.61
C LYS A 85 -17.74 5.14 23.13
N PRO A 86 -16.98 6.18 23.44
CA PRO A 86 -15.67 5.99 24.04
C PRO A 86 -15.74 5.22 25.35
N ALA A 87 -14.74 4.40 25.60
CA ALA A 87 -14.70 3.57 26.79
C ALA A 87 -14.43 4.37 28.08
N GLY A 88 -13.94 5.59 27.94
CA GLY A 88 -13.63 6.40 29.12
C GLY A 88 -12.33 6.01 29.80
N ILE A 89 -11.50 5.21 29.15
CA ILE A 89 -10.21 4.82 29.72
C ILE A 89 -9.21 5.95 29.54
N PRO A 90 -8.43 6.30 30.58
CA PRO A 90 -7.41 7.30 30.42
C PRO A 90 -6.47 6.92 29.29
N HIS A 91 -6.12 7.91 28.48
CA HIS A 91 -5.28 7.67 27.34
C HIS A 91 -3.85 7.39 27.75
N ALA A 92 -3.32 6.27 27.32
CA ALA A 92 -1.95 5.91 27.63
C ALA A 92 -1.04 6.43 26.53
N ALA A 93 -1.11 7.60 26.21
CA ALA A 93 -0.29 8.30 25.22
C ALA A 93 0.52 7.44 24.29
#